data_135618a9ec548c0153adfdb63fac5b60
#
_entry.id   135618a9ec548c0153adfdb63fac5b60
#
_cell.length_a   1.000
_cell.length_b   1.000
_cell.length_c   1.000
_cell.angle_alpha   90.00
_cell.angle_beta   90.00
_cell.angle_gamma   90.00
#
_symmetry.space_group_name_H-M   'P 1'
#
loop_
_entity.id
_entity.type
_entity.pdbx_description
1 polymer ?
#
loop_
_entity_poly.entity_id
_entity_poly.type
_entity_poly.pdbx_seq_one_letter_code
_entity_poly.pdbx_strand_id
1 'polypeptide(L)'
;YQKLYGVSSKTPAGWGEISRYYYQFYNTKYVYNPNVKWETTITRNLGFDFGFFKERLSGTVDIYWNTVKDLLVPSDIPGYTGYTKLMTNVGQTSNRGIELQLNAYIVETKDFSLNANFNIGHNKNKIDKLASGEKEWILTSGWNKGLMNADDYRAYVGGTSGLIYGYVNDGFYTVDDFESFDAKSRTWKLKEGVVDSSPLSDTPRPGNAKFKKLTPVDPNSANPYQLTEADRTVIGNTTPKFSGGFGLNATYKGFDLSMFFNFMYDFDVFNANKVMLTTWADNHENNFGMEVASDRRWRNFDDMGNEIRYSPEILAEFNKNATMWNPTSIGKPICMSY
;
A
#
# COMPACT_ATOMS: atom_id res chain seq x y z
N TYR A 1 2.74 27.29 17.54
CA TYR A 1 3.85 26.45 17.05
C TYR A 1 5.10 26.70 17.88
N GLN A 2 5.57 25.69 18.63
CA GLN A 2 6.82 25.78 19.37
C GLN A 2 7.99 25.62 18.39
N LYS A 3 9.00 26.48 18.53
CA LYS A 3 10.29 26.27 17.89
C LYS A 3 10.91 25.02 18.53
N LEU A 4 10.93 23.93 17.82
CA LEU A 4 11.57 22.70 18.26
C LEU A 4 13.07 22.77 17.92
N TYR A 5 13.91 22.85 18.95
CA TYR A 5 15.37 22.74 18.83
C TYR A 5 15.77 21.32 19.26
N GLY A 6 16.38 20.57 18.39
CA GLY A 6 17.01 19.29 18.75
C GLY A 6 18.47 19.52 19.16
N VAL A 7 18.89 18.96 20.29
CA VAL A 7 20.28 18.91 20.67
C VAL A 7 20.84 17.55 20.29
N SER A 8 21.84 17.52 19.41
CA SER A 8 22.61 16.30 19.15
C SER A 8 23.79 16.19 20.08
N SER A 9 23.83 15.17 20.91
CA SER A 9 24.88 14.89 21.88
C SER A 9 26.04 14.03 21.37
N LYS A 10 26.21 13.87 20.07
CA LYS A 10 27.20 12.94 19.51
C LYS A 10 28.17 13.64 18.58
N THR A 11 29.26 14.15 19.11
CA THR A 11 30.65 13.95 18.68
C THR A 11 31.59 14.79 19.52
N PRO A 12 32.56 14.21 20.22
CA PRO A 12 33.69 14.98 20.73
C PRO A 12 34.57 15.35 19.52
N ALA A 13 34.59 16.62 19.17
CA ALA A 13 35.57 17.13 18.22
C ALA A 13 36.77 17.64 19.02
N GLY A 14 37.85 16.86 19.07
CA GLY A 14 39.11 17.31 19.60
C GLY A 14 39.95 16.21 20.22
N TRP A 15 41.17 16.08 19.72
CA TRP A 15 42.26 15.35 20.36
C TRP A 15 42.90 16.26 21.39
N GLY A 16 42.71 15.97 22.71
CA GLY A 16 43.32 16.71 23.79
C GLY A 16 42.48 16.75 25.06
N GLU A 17 43.11 16.94 26.21
CA GLU A 17 42.55 16.83 27.57
C GLU A 17 41.43 17.80 27.98
N ILE A 18 40.85 18.55 27.03
CA ILE A 18 39.70 19.42 27.27
C ILE A 18 38.61 19.05 26.27
N SER A 19 37.74 18.15 26.68
CA SER A 19 36.48 17.86 25.95
C SER A 19 35.57 19.09 26.02
N ARG A 20 35.68 20.01 25.08
CA ARG A 20 34.68 21.03 24.87
C ARG A 20 33.53 20.39 24.13
N TYR A 21 32.41 20.15 24.82
CA TYR A 21 31.17 19.78 24.23
C TYR A 21 30.62 20.96 23.41
N TYR A 22 30.72 20.88 22.09
CA TYR A 22 30.00 21.79 21.23
C TYR A 22 28.58 21.29 21.12
N TYR A 23 27.65 21.97 21.76
CA TYR A 23 26.23 21.76 21.50
C TYR A 23 25.90 22.34 20.13
N GLN A 24 25.80 21.51 19.11
CA GLN A 24 25.24 21.91 17.83
C GLN A 24 23.72 21.85 17.96
N PHE A 25 23.10 23.01 17.93
CA PHE A 25 21.65 23.08 17.77
C PHE A 25 21.31 22.69 16.35
N TYR A 26 20.97 21.43 16.14
CA TYR A 26 20.37 21.03 14.87
C TYR A 26 18.97 21.56 14.84
N ASN A 27 18.74 22.47 13.94
CA ASN A 27 17.40 22.84 13.60
C ASN A 27 16.65 21.62 13.06
N THR A 28 15.43 21.48 13.52
CA THR A 28 14.49 20.51 12.93
C THR A 28 14.38 20.79 11.43
N LYS A 29 13.98 19.77 10.67
CA LYS A 29 13.78 19.89 9.21
C LYS A 29 12.92 21.09 8.80
N TYR A 30 12.21 21.70 9.72
CA TYR A 30 11.16 22.68 9.48
C TYR A 30 11.62 24.10 9.83
N VAL A 31 11.43 25.03 8.89
CA VAL A 31 11.52 26.45 9.17
C VAL A 31 10.22 26.94 9.82
N TYR A 32 10.33 27.91 10.71
CA TYR A 32 9.18 28.55 11.31
C TYR A 32 8.38 29.35 10.28
N ASN A 33 7.06 29.11 10.23
CA ASN A 33 6.13 29.87 9.41
C ASN A 33 5.17 30.67 10.32
N PRO A 34 5.28 32.00 10.38
CA PRO A 34 4.41 32.82 11.22
C PRO A 34 2.96 32.88 10.69
N ASN A 35 2.72 32.53 9.42
CA ASN A 35 1.44 32.64 8.76
C ASN A 35 0.60 31.35 8.84
N VAL A 36 1.02 30.38 9.66
CA VAL A 36 0.27 29.15 9.85
C VAL A 36 -1.09 29.45 10.48
N LYS A 37 -2.13 28.87 9.86
CA LYS A 37 -3.52 28.96 10.30
C LYS A 37 -4.02 27.62 10.83
N TRP A 38 -5.15 27.64 11.50
CA TRP A 38 -5.90 26.43 11.81
C TRP A 38 -6.56 25.85 10.54
N GLU A 39 -6.61 24.54 10.49
CA GLU A 39 -7.39 23.84 9.47
C GLU A 39 -8.88 24.13 9.68
N THR A 40 -9.61 24.26 8.59
CA THR A 40 -11.05 24.55 8.62
C THR A 40 -11.84 23.41 8.05
N THR A 41 -12.66 22.77 8.87
CA THR A 41 -13.61 21.74 8.42
C THR A 41 -14.99 22.35 8.24
N ILE A 42 -15.56 22.21 7.05
CA ILE A 42 -16.91 22.61 6.72
C ILE A 42 -17.72 21.33 6.52
N THR A 43 -18.64 21.08 7.44
CA THR A 43 -19.54 19.92 7.39
C THR A 43 -20.93 20.35 6.90
N ARG A 44 -21.48 19.56 6.00
CA ARG A 44 -22.86 19.70 5.53
C ARG A 44 -23.50 18.32 5.55
N ASN A 45 -24.68 18.24 6.16
CA ASN A 45 -25.44 17.01 6.28
C ASN A 45 -26.91 17.25 5.98
N LEU A 46 -27.55 16.31 5.32
CA LEU A 46 -28.99 16.24 5.12
C LEU A 46 -29.44 14.84 5.56
N GLY A 47 -30.19 14.82 6.67
CA GLY A 47 -30.75 13.59 7.23
C GLY A 47 -32.25 13.50 6.99
N PHE A 48 -32.73 12.27 6.79
CA PHE A 48 -34.14 11.95 6.67
C PHE A 48 -34.45 10.70 7.52
N ASP A 49 -35.29 10.92 8.55
CA ASP A 49 -35.78 9.85 9.42
C ASP A 49 -37.17 9.39 8.98
N PHE A 50 -37.39 8.10 9.03
CA PHE A 50 -38.66 7.49 8.68
C PHE A 50 -39.04 6.34 9.59
N GLY A 51 -40.35 6.15 9.76
CA GLY A 51 -40.92 5.04 10.52
C GLY A 51 -42.16 4.49 9.82
N PHE A 52 -42.23 3.18 9.70
CA PHE A 52 -43.35 2.48 9.06
C PHE A 52 -43.93 1.43 10.00
N PHE A 53 -45.16 1.04 9.76
CA PHE A 53 -45.85 -0.01 10.49
C PHE A 53 -45.90 0.21 12.02
N LYS A 54 -46.21 1.45 12.46
CA LYS A 54 -46.18 1.85 13.87
C LYS A 54 -44.81 1.68 14.51
N GLU A 55 -43.76 2.20 13.84
CA GLU A 55 -42.34 2.13 14.27
C GLU A 55 -41.73 0.72 14.27
N ARG A 56 -42.40 -0.28 13.70
CA ARG A 56 -41.79 -1.62 13.58
C ARG A 56 -40.62 -1.66 12.59
N LEU A 57 -40.62 -0.78 11.62
CA LEU A 57 -39.47 -0.53 10.75
C LEU A 57 -39.18 0.97 10.81
N SER A 58 -38.03 1.32 11.33
CA SER A 58 -37.54 2.69 11.35
C SER A 58 -36.16 2.77 10.72
N GLY A 59 -35.79 3.93 10.25
CA GLY A 59 -34.48 4.13 9.64
C GLY A 59 -34.16 5.59 9.46
N THR A 60 -32.89 5.83 9.15
CA THR A 60 -32.31 7.12 8.84
C THR A 60 -31.49 7.02 7.58
N VAL A 61 -31.65 7.98 6.70
CA VAL A 61 -30.78 8.19 5.54
C VAL A 61 -30.05 9.50 5.73
N ASP A 62 -28.72 9.48 5.75
CA ASP A 62 -27.87 10.65 5.82
C ASP A 62 -27.07 10.82 4.54
N ILE A 63 -27.06 12.03 4.02
CA ILE A 63 -26.23 12.44 2.89
C ILE A 63 -25.34 13.58 3.36
N TYR A 64 -24.02 13.42 3.20
CA TYR A 64 -23.06 14.42 3.63
C TYR A 64 -22.05 14.79 2.56
N TRP A 65 -21.55 16.00 2.64
CA TRP A 65 -20.43 16.51 1.86
C TRP A 65 -19.59 17.48 2.69
N ASN A 66 -18.44 17.02 3.08
CA ASN A 66 -17.53 17.73 3.96
C ASN A 66 -16.31 18.22 3.18
N THR A 67 -15.78 19.36 3.58
CA THR A 67 -14.57 19.91 2.98
C THR A 67 -13.63 20.32 4.10
N VAL A 68 -12.40 19.84 4.05
CA VAL A 68 -11.32 20.30 4.94
C VAL A 68 -10.41 21.19 4.11
N LYS A 69 -10.29 22.45 4.52
CA LYS A 69 -9.45 23.47 3.88
C LYS A 69 -8.27 23.82 4.76
N ASP A 70 -7.28 24.43 4.15
CA ASP A 70 -6.10 24.92 4.85
C ASP A 70 -5.36 23.80 5.61
N LEU A 71 -5.38 22.55 5.08
CA LEU A 71 -4.64 21.43 5.63
C LEU A 71 -3.16 21.80 5.76
N LEU A 72 -2.61 21.52 6.92
CA LEU A 72 -1.20 21.72 7.23
C LEU A 72 -0.36 20.62 6.57
N VAL A 73 0.38 21.03 5.57
CA VAL A 73 1.18 20.13 4.75
C VAL A 73 2.64 20.57 4.77
N PRO A 74 3.61 19.66 4.96
CA PRO A 74 5.02 19.96 4.83
C PRO A 74 5.37 20.13 3.34
N SER A 75 5.67 21.35 2.94
CA SER A 75 6.17 21.68 1.60
C SER A 75 7.69 21.66 1.59
N ASP A 76 8.30 21.13 0.52
CA ASP A 76 9.73 21.17 0.33
C ASP A 76 10.18 22.60 0.01
N ILE A 77 11.31 22.97 0.59
CA ILE A 77 11.95 24.27 0.33
C ILE A 77 13.40 24.05 -0.09
N PRO A 78 13.96 24.96 -0.88
CA PRO A 78 15.34 24.85 -1.36
C PRO A 78 16.34 24.74 -0.20
N GLY A 79 17.24 23.76 -0.28
CA GLY A 79 18.20 23.42 0.79
C GLY A 79 19.18 24.53 1.16
N TYR A 80 19.40 25.53 0.29
CA TYR A 80 20.27 26.69 0.59
C TYR A 80 19.72 27.56 1.71
N THR A 81 18.45 27.40 2.11
CA THR A 81 17.84 28.08 3.26
C THR A 81 18.29 27.51 4.60
N GLY A 82 19.00 26.40 4.62
CA GLY A 82 19.37 25.65 5.82
C GLY A 82 18.27 24.77 6.37
N TYR A 83 17.12 24.71 5.72
CA TYR A 83 15.94 23.91 6.10
C TYR A 83 15.46 23.10 4.90
N THR A 84 14.73 22.04 5.13
CA THR A 84 14.21 21.20 4.05
C THR A 84 12.71 21.27 3.89
N LYS A 85 11.99 21.69 4.93
CA LYS A 85 10.53 21.69 4.96
C LYS A 85 9.98 23.00 5.57
N LEU A 86 8.85 23.44 5.03
CA LEU A 86 8.02 24.52 5.54
C LEU A 86 6.60 24.01 5.74
N MET A 87 6.02 24.19 6.92
CA MET A 87 4.60 23.91 7.14
C MET A 87 3.74 25.00 6.53
N THR A 88 2.85 24.62 5.61
CA THR A 88 1.97 25.54 4.88
C THR A 88 0.52 25.07 4.92
N ASN A 89 -0.41 25.99 4.90
CA ASN A 89 -1.86 25.71 4.83
C ASN A 89 -2.34 25.69 3.38
N VAL A 90 -1.98 24.67 2.63
CA VAL A 90 -2.25 24.64 1.18
C VAL A 90 -3.07 23.45 0.74
N GLY A 91 -3.20 22.43 1.57
CA GLY A 91 -3.96 21.24 1.26
C GLY A 91 -5.47 21.45 1.36
N GLN A 92 -6.23 20.72 0.54
CA GLN A 92 -7.68 20.62 0.65
C GLN A 92 -8.12 19.21 0.30
N THR A 93 -9.04 18.67 1.09
CA THR A 93 -9.72 17.41 0.80
C THR A 93 -11.23 17.58 0.93
N SER A 94 -11.96 16.76 0.21
CA SER A 94 -13.40 16.65 0.33
C SER A 94 -13.84 15.22 0.52
N ASN A 95 -14.91 15.03 1.30
CA ASN A 95 -15.57 13.75 1.50
C ASN A 95 -17.06 13.92 1.22
N ARG A 96 -17.64 12.98 0.52
CA ARG A 96 -19.06 12.90 0.30
C ARG A 96 -19.51 11.46 0.46
N GLY A 97 -20.66 11.29 1.06
CA GLY A 97 -21.16 9.94 1.28
C GLY A 97 -22.64 9.91 1.54
N ILE A 98 -23.12 8.67 1.61
CA ILE A 98 -24.48 8.34 1.98
C ILE A 98 -24.43 7.21 3.01
N GLU A 99 -25.25 7.32 4.04
CA GLU A 99 -25.38 6.34 5.09
C GLU A 99 -26.85 5.97 5.25
N LEU A 100 -27.11 4.68 5.43
CA LEU A 100 -28.43 4.14 5.72
C LEU A 100 -28.35 3.35 7.01
N GLN A 101 -29.25 3.64 7.95
CA GLN A 101 -29.47 2.86 9.13
C GLN A 101 -30.92 2.36 9.14
N LEU A 102 -31.11 1.08 9.43
CA LEU A 102 -32.44 0.44 9.57
C LEU A 102 -32.53 -0.29 10.90
N ASN A 103 -33.67 -0.17 11.54
CA ASN A 103 -34.02 -0.94 12.72
C ASN A 103 -35.40 -1.59 12.48
N ALA A 104 -35.51 -2.88 12.77
CA ALA A 104 -36.74 -3.63 12.54
C ALA A 104 -37.11 -4.49 13.75
N TYR A 105 -38.33 -4.32 14.25
CA TYR A 105 -38.97 -5.24 15.18
C TYR A 105 -39.71 -6.31 14.39
N ILE A 106 -39.02 -7.43 14.11
CA ILE A 106 -39.49 -8.46 13.19
C ILE A 106 -40.65 -9.26 13.88
N VAL A 107 -40.40 -9.68 15.11
CA VAL A 107 -41.39 -10.41 15.94
C VAL A 107 -41.40 -9.81 17.32
N GLU A 108 -42.58 -9.63 17.86
CA GLU A 108 -42.80 -9.24 19.25
C GLU A 108 -44.03 -9.97 19.80
N THR A 109 -43.80 -10.92 20.67
CA THR A 109 -44.83 -11.69 21.38
C THR A 109 -44.50 -11.71 22.86
N LYS A 110 -45.39 -12.28 23.69
CA LYS A 110 -45.17 -12.37 25.14
C LYS A 110 -43.90 -13.13 25.51
N ASP A 111 -43.60 -14.21 24.78
CA ASP A 111 -42.52 -15.13 25.11
C ASP A 111 -41.31 -15.03 24.16
N PHE A 112 -41.44 -14.32 23.02
CA PHE A 112 -40.40 -14.20 22.01
C PHE A 112 -40.39 -12.82 21.37
N SER A 113 -39.21 -12.23 21.32
CA SER A 113 -38.94 -11.00 20.53
C SER A 113 -37.76 -11.22 19.62
N LEU A 114 -37.79 -10.60 18.45
CA LEU A 114 -36.71 -10.57 17.48
C LEU A 114 -36.56 -9.19 16.88
N ASN A 115 -35.41 -8.59 17.10
CA ASN A 115 -35.04 -7.30 16.54
C ASN A 115 -33.85 -7.47 15.60
N ALA A 116 -33.86 -6.74 14.50
CA ALA A 116 -32.73 -6.63 13.59
C ALA A 116 -32.31 -5.18 13.42
N ASN A 117 -31.03 -4.94 13.30
CA ASN A 117 -30.48 -3.65 12.88
C ASN A 117 -29.53 -3.87 11.69
N PHE A 118 -29.50 -2.89 10.82
CA PHE A 118 -28.63 -2.89 9.64
C PHE A 118 -28.13 -1.48 9.40
N ASN A 119 -26.86 -1.35 9.10
CA ASN A 119 -26.30 -0.10 8.62
C ASN A 119 -25.36 -0.35 7.43
N ILE A 120 -25.32 0.58 6.52
CA ILE A 120 -24.40 0.58 5.40
C ILE A 120 -24.05 2.03 5.04
N GLY A 121 -22.77 2.28 4.79
CA GLY A 121 -22.26 3.56 4.36
C GLY A 121 -21.39 3.42 3.12
N HIS A 122 -21.48 4.42 2.26
CA HIS A 122 -20.57 4.65 1.15
C HIS A 122 -19.94 6.03 1.30
N ASN A 123 -18.61 6.09 1.34
CA ASN A 123 -17.87 7.34 1.39
C ASN A 123 -16.91 7.46 0.22
N LYS A 124 -16.87 8.61 -0.43
CA LYS A 124 -15.90 8.95 -1.45
C LYS A 124 -15.05 10.14 -0.99
N ASN A 125 -13.82 9.86 -0.68
CA ASN A 125 -12.79 10.86 -0.41
C ASN A 125 -12.18 11.38 -1.71
N LYS A 126 -11.75 12.66 -1.71
CA LYS A 126 -11.06 13.28 -2.83
C LYS A 126 -10.02 14.28 -2.32
N ILE A 127 -8.84 14.26 -2.90
CA ILE A 127 -7.82 15.27 -2.72
C ILE A 127 -8.11 16.40 -3.72
N ASP A 128 -8.47 17.58 -3.24
CA ASP A 128 -8.79 18.72 -4.08
C ASP A 128 -7.57 19.59 -4.37
N LYS A 129 -6.64 19.68 -3.39
CA LYS A 129 -5.39 20.43 -3.53
C LYS A 129 -4.28 19.76 -2.72
N LEU A 130 -3.08 19.77 -3.25
CA LEU A 130 -1.82 19.47 -2.57
C LEU A 130 -1.04 20.77 -2.29
N ALA A 131 0.26 20.67 -1.96
CA ALA A 131 1.11 21.83 -1.80
C ALA A 131 1.18 22.68 -3.08
N SER A 132 1.59 23.93 -2.94
CA SER A 132 1.55 24.90 -4.05
C SER A 132 2.26 24.41 -5.30
N GLY A 133 1.51 24.24 -6.36
CA GLY A 133 2.01 23.79 -7.67
C GLY A 133 2.18 22.30 -7.85
N GLU A 134 2.08 21.49 -6.80
CA GLU A 134 2.19 20.05 -6.88
C GLU A 134 0.88 19.40 -7.31
N LYS A 135 0.96 18.44 -8.20
CA LYS A 135 -0.18 17.68 -8.69
C LYS A 135 -0.29 16.31 -8.06
N GLU A 136 0.82 15.78 -7.58
CA GLU A 136 0.90 14.47 -6.96
C GLU A 136 2.05 14.36 -5.96
N TRP A 137 1.90 13.43 -5.04
CA TRP A 137 2.95 12.95 -4.14
C TRP A 137 3.08 11.45 -4.27
N ILE A 138 4.31 10.99 -4.34
CA ILE A 138 4.66 9.59 -4.18
C ILE A 138 5.21 9.44 -2.77
N LEU A 139 4.65 8.52 -2.01
CA LEU A 139 4.86 8.38 -0.58
C LEU A 139 5.32 6.97 -0.23
N THR A 140 6.12 6.87 0.83
CA THR A 140 6.49 5.59 1.41
C THR A 140 5.81 5.41 2.77
N SER A 141 5.26 4.23 3.02
CA SER A 141 4.73 3.87 4.34
C SER A 141 5.84 3.76 5.39
N GLY A 142 7.08 3.53 4.94
CA GLY A 142 8.24 3.41 5.82
C GLY A 142 8.18 2.23 6.79
N TRP A 143 7.32 1.25 6.53
CA TRP A 143 7.12 0.08 7.39
C TRP A 143 8.39 -0.75 7.59
N ASN A 144 9.30 -0.72 6.63
CA ASN A 144 10.62 -1.32 6.75
C ASN A 144 11.65 -0.59 5.89
N LYS A 145 12.40 0.31 6.50
CA LYS A 145 13.41 1.14 5.84
C LYS A 145 14.56 0.35 5.18
N GLY A 146 14.79 -0.89 5.61
CA GLY A 146 15.84 -1.77 5.06
C GLY A 146 15.36 -2.64 3.91
N LEU A 147 14.07 -2.92 3.83
CA LEU A 147 13.51 -3.89 2.90
C LEU A 147 12.87 -3.26 1.66
N MET A 148 12.29 -2.06 1.76
CA MET A 148 11.70 -1.37 0.61
C MET A 148 12.48 -0.13 0.23
N ASN A 149 12.93 -0.08 -1.00
CA ASN A 149 13.55 1.10 -1.61
C ASN A 149 12.57 1.93 -2.45
N ALA A 150 11.34 1.47 -2.61
CA ALA A 150 10.35 2.12 -3.45
C ALA A 150 9.22 2.68 -2.61
N ASP A 151 8.72 3.82 -3.01
CA ASP A 151 7.47 4.37 -2.51
C ASP A 151 6.32 3.43 -2.86
N ASP A 152 5.36 3.31 -1.95
CA ASP A 152 4.29 2.33 -2.02
C ASP A 152 2.88 2.96 -2.06
N TYR A 153 2.79 4.28 -1.94
CA TYR A 153 1.54 5.02 -2.02
C TYR A 153 1.62 6.22 -2.97
N ARG A 154 0.50 6.54 -3.58
CA ARG A 154 0.34 7.72 -4.44
C ARG A 154 -0.84 8.57 -3.99
N ALA A 155 -0.63 9.86 -3.85
CA ALA A 155 -1.66 10.85 -3.63
C ALA A 155 -1.62 11.89 -4.76
N TYR A 156 -2.73 12.12 -5.45
CA TYR A 156 -2.78 13.12 -6.53
C TYR A 156 -4.08 13.91 -6.51
N VAL A 157 -4.04 15.10 -7.05
CA VAL A 157 -5.21 15.98 -7.14
C VAL A 157 -6.29 15.32 -8.01
N GLY A 158 -7.48 15.18 -7.44
CA GLY A 158 -8.60 14.47 -8.05
C GLY A 158 -8.73 13.01 -7.64
N GLY A 159 -7.67 12.41 -7.10
CA GLY A 159 -7.65 11.04 -6.56
C GLY A 159 -8.19 10.94 -5.14
N THR A 160 -8.34 9.71 -4.67
CA THR A 160 -8.62 9.40 -3.26
C THR A 160 -7.32 9.23 -2.47
N SER A 161 -7.39 9.34 -1.15
CA SER A 161 -6.27 8.98 -0.27
C SER A 161 -6.16 7.46 -0.14
N GLY A 162 -4.94 6.97 0.14
CA GLY A 162 -4.71 5.54 0.39
C GLY A 162 -4.63 4.68 -0.89
N LEU A 163 -4.21 5.26 -2.01
CA LEU A 163 -3.96 4.51 -3.24
C LEU A 163 -2.59 3.82 -3.15
N ILE A 164 -2.59 2.49 -3.25
CA ILE A 164 -1.38 1.68 -3.31
C ILE A 164 -0.80 1.80 -4.72
N TYR A 165 0.50 2.10 -4.80
CA TYR A 165 1.18 2.43 -6.05
C TYR A 165 2.38 1.53 -6.26
N GLY A 166 2.41 0.82 -7.37
CA GLY A 166 3.46 -0.14 -7.65
C GLY A 166 3.37 -0.75 -9.04
N TYR A 167 4.06 -1.86 -9.22
CA TYR A 167 4.09 -2.62 -10.47
C TYR A 167 3.01 -3.71 -10.46
N VAL A 168 2.45 -3.99 -11.63
CA VAL A 168 1.52 -5.10 -11.81
C VAL A 168 2.34 -6.37 -12.01
N ASN A 169 2.19 -7.34 -11.12
CA ASN A 169 2.84 -8.64 -11.24
C ASN A 169 2.26 -9.41 -12.43
N ASP A 170 3.12 -10.10 -13.19
CA ASP A 170 2.79 -10.97 -14.32
C ASP A 170 3.31 -12.40 -14.11
N GLY A 171 3.34 -12.84 -12.86
CA GLY A 171 3.87 -14.13 -12.48
C GLY A 171 5.39 -14.14 -12.39
N PHE A 172 6.03 -15.09 -13.03
CA PHE A 172 7.47 -15.27 -13.05
C PHE A 172 7.94 -15.76 -14.41
N TYR A 173 9.21 -15.53 -14.72
CA TYR A 173 9.80 -16.05 -15.94
C TYR A 173 9.92 -17.58 -15.88
N THR A 174 9.49 -18.22 -16.95
CA THR A 174 9.73 -19.65 -17.20
C THR A 174 10.89 -19.82 -18.18
N VAL A 175 11.33 -21.05 -18.42
CA VAL A 175 12.35 -21.32 -19.44
C VAL A 175 11.87 -20.88 -20.82
N ASP A 176 10.56 -20.94 -21.07
CA ASP A 176 9.95 -20.57 -22.36
C ASP A 176 10.00 -19.06 -22.66
N ASP A 177 10.24 -18.20 -21.68
CA ASP A 177 10.42 -16.78 -21.89
C ASP A 177 11.80 -16.42 -22.50
N PHE A 178 12.70 -17.40 -22.61
CA PHE A 178 14.06 -17.20 -23.08
C PHE A 178 14.30 -17.86 -24.44
N GLU A 179 15.07 -17.18 -25.28
CA GLU A 179 15.49 -17.66 -26.59
C GLU A 179 16.59 -18.72 -26.48
N SER A 180 17.54 -18.47 -25.56
CA SER A 180 18.72 -19.32 -25.39
C SER A 180 19.35 -19.18 -24.01
N PHE A 181 20.12 -20.22 -23.64
CA PHE A 181 21.00 -20.22 -22.49
C PHE A 181 22.46 -20.45 -22.95
N ASP A 182 23.34 -19.52 -22.60
CA ASP A 182 24.77 -19.69 -22.82
C ASP A 182 25.43 -20.35 -21.61
N ALA A 183 25.85 -21.59 -21.77
CA ALA A 183 26.48 -22.40 -20.72
C ALA A 183 27.86 -21.86 -20.28
N LYS A 184 28.59 -21.12 -21.15
CA LYS A 184 29.92 -20.58 -20.82
C LYS A 184 29.80 -19.34 -19.92
N SER A 185 28.94 -18.40 -20.29
CA SER A 185 28.69 -17.17 -19.53
C SER A 185 27.63 -17.36 -18.44
N ARG A 186 26.88 -18.48 -18.45
CA ARG A 186 25.75 -18.76 -17.57
C ARG A 186 24.65 -17.70 -17.66
N THR A 187 24.42 -17.18 -18.86
CA THR A 187 23.45 -16.12 -19.11
C THR A 187 22.26 -16.61 -19.91
N TRP A 188 21.11 -16.08 -19.58
CA TRP A 188 19.86 -16.30 -20.29
C TRP A 188 19.56 -15.10 -21.19
N LYS A 189 19.14 -15.35 -22.43
CA LYS A 189 18.72 -14.32 -23.36
C LYS A 189 17.21 -14.34 -23.49
N LEU A 190 16.54 -13.22 -23.14
CA LEU A 190 15.11 -13.07 -23.30
C LEU A 190 14.68 -13.19 -24.77
N LYS A 191 13.53 -13.78 -25.01
CA LYS A 191 12.87 -13.72 -26.33
C LYS A 191 12.44 -12.29 -26.64
N GLU A 192 12.38 -11.95 -27.90
CA GLU A 192 11.82 -10.68 -28.35
C GLU A 192 10.35 -10.58 -27.90
N GLY A 193 9.94 -9.41 -27.42
CA GLY A 193 8.61 -9.17 -26.90
C GLY A 193 8.40 -9.51 -25.42
N VAL A 194 9.32 -10.20 -24.79
CA VAL A 194 9.28 -10.48 -23.36
C VAL A 194 9.79 -9.27 -22.57
N VAL A 195 9.04 -8.88 -21.55
CA VAL A 195 9.38 -7.71 -20.71
C VAL A 195 10.67 -7.97 -19.94
N ASP A 196 11.57 -7.01 -19.97
CA ASP A 196 12.84 -7.02 -19.20
C ASP A 196 12.66 -6.28 -17.87
N SER A 197 12.66 -7.03 -16.78
CA SER A 197 12.51 -6.51 -15.40
C SER A 197 13.86 -6.15 -14.74
N SER A 198 14.96 -6.14 -15.47
CA SER A 198 16.31 -5.90 -14.93
C SER A 198 16.48 -4.58 -14.14
N PRO A 199 15.74 -3.49 -14.43
CA PRO A 199 15.84 -2.27 -13.61
C PRO A 199 15.30 -2.43 -12.19
N LEU A 200 14.46 -3.43 -11.94
CA LEU A 200 13.82 -3.68 -10.64
C LEU A 200 14.50 -4.78 -9.86
N SER A 201 15.14 -5.70 -10.55
CA SER A 201 15.77 -6.88 -9.99
C SER A 201 17.08 -7.17 -10.73
N ASP A 202 17.70 -8.28 -10.42
CA ASP A 202 18.82 -8.81 -11.22
C ASP A 202 18.39 -9.11 -12.66
N THR A 203 19.38 -9.34 -13.54
CA THR A 203 19.16 -9.84 -14.90
C THR A 203 18.13 -10.97 -14.92
N PRO A 204 17.07 -10.88 -15.73
CA PRO A 204 16.00 -11.86 -15.78
C PRO A 204 16.52 -13.29 -15.99
N ARG A 205 16.00 -14.21 -15.20
CA ARG A 205 16.29 -15.65 -15.24
C ARG A 205 15.00 -16.43 -15.00
N PRO A 206 14.91 -17.69 -15.42
CA PRO A 206 13.79 -18.53 -15.03
C PRO A 206 13.59 -18.56 -13.50
N GLY A 207 12.35 -18.35 -13.07
CA GLY A 207 11.99 -18.24 -11.66
C GLY A 207 12.03 -16.84 -11.08
N ASN A 208 12.54 -15.82 -11.78
CA ASN A 208 12.47 -14.44 -11.32
C ASN A 208 11.06 -13.87 -11.50
N ALA A 209 10.63 -13.00 -10.59
CA ALA A 209 9.34 -12.30 -10.74
C ALA A 209 9.30 -11.49 -12.03
N LYS A 210 8.16 -11.55 -12.73
CA LYS A 210 7.88 -10.86 -13.98
C LYS A 210 6.81 -9.81 -13.76
N PHE A 211 6.91 -8.67 -14.45
CA PHE A 211 5.98 -7.55 -14.31
C PHE A 211 5.44 -7.13 -15.66
N LYS A 212 4.24 -6.56 -15.66
CA LYS A 212 3.62 -6.01 -16.88
C LYS A 212 4.23 -4.68 -17.26
N LYS A 213 4.57 -4.54 -18.54
CA LYS A 213 4.87 -3.24 -19.12
C LYS A 213 3.56 -2.54 -19.47
N LEU A 214 3.33 -1.37 -18.87
CA LEU A 214 2.09 -0.60 -19.06
C LEU A 214 2.30 0.58 -20.01
N THR A 215 3.53 1.04 -20.15
CA THR A 215 3.88 2.08 -21.12
C THR A 215 3.95 1.51 -22.54
N PRO A 216 3.59 2.30 -23.56
CA PRO A 216 3.75 1.88 -24.96
C PRO A 216 5.19 1.48 -25.26
N VAL A 217 5.36 0.45 -26.07
CA VAL A 217 6.66 0.01 -26.55
C VAL A 217 7.17 1.04 -27.56
N ASP A 218 8.35 1.65 -27.30
CA ASP A 218 9.01 2.53 -28.24
C ASP A 218 9.99 1.72 -29.11
N PRO A 219 9.69 1.51 -30.39
CA PRO A 219 10.56 0.71 -31.27
C PRO A 219 11.92 1.37 -31.55
N ASN A 220 12.08 2.66 -31.23
CA ASN A 220 13.35 3.38 -31.39
C ASN A 220 14.22 3.32 -30.13
N SER A 221 13.71 2.76 -29.03
CA SER A 221 14.47 2.56 -27.81
C SER A 221 15.49 1.44 -27.99
N ALA A 222 16.66 1.58 -27.37
CA ALA A 222 17.67 0.52 -27.32
C ALA A 222 17.13 -0.75 -26.61
N ASN A 223 16.23 -0.57 -25.67
CA ASN A 223 15.59 -1.65 -24.89
C ASN A 223 14.07 -1.43 -24.84
N PRO A 224 13.33 -1.70 -25.92
CA PRO A 224 11.92 -1.33 -26.05
C PRO A 224 10.99 -2.03 -25.03
N TYR A 225 11.38 -3.20 -24.56
CA TYR A 225 10.60 -4.01 -23.59
C TYR A 225 11.08 -3.85 -22.16
N GLN A 226 12.05 -2.99 -21.89
CA GLN A 226 12.56 -2.76 -20.53
C GLN A 226 11.53 -1.99 -19.69
N LEU A 227 11.34 -2.43 -18.44
CA LEU A 227 10.51 -1.74 -17.46
C LEU A 227 11.14 -0.40 -17.05
N THR A 228 10.28 0.56 -16.78
CA THR A 228 10.63 1.89 -16.30
C THR A 228 9.76 2.26 -15.09
N GLU A 229 10.09 3.34 -14.40
CA GLU A 229 9.22 3.86 -13.33
C GLU A 229 7.83 4.29 -13.84
N ALA A 230 7.71 4.64 -15.11
CA ALA A 230 6.43 4.98 -15.72
C ALA A 230 5.48 3.77 -15.90
N ASP A 231 5.98 2.55 -15.73
CA ASP A 231 5.16 1.33 -15.73
C ASP A 231 4.49 1.06 -14.38
N ARG A 232 4.75 1.90 -13.37
CA ARG A 232 4.02 1.87 -12.10
C ARG A 232 2.62 2.44 -12.27
N THR A 233 1.68 1.87 -11.54
CA THR A 233 0.28 2.31 -11.54
C THR A 233 -0.36 2.16 -10.18
N VAL A 234 -1.58 2.63 -10.01
CA VAL A 234 -2.40 2.33 -8.84
C VAL A 234 -2.81 0.87 -8.92
N ILE A 235 -2.33 0.07 -7.99
CA ILE A 235 -2.57 -1.38 -7.90
C ILE A 235 -3.58 -1.76 -6.81
N GLY A 236 -4.00 -0.80 -6.00
CA GLY A 236 -5.00 -1.02 -4.98
C GLY A 236 -5.51 0.27 -4.36
N ASN A 237 -6.66 0.19 -3.70
CA ASN A 237 -7.29 1.27 -2.96
C ASN A 237 -7.68 0.78 -1.56
N THR A 238 -7.12 1.40 -0.54
CA THR A 238 -7.38 1.02 0.85
C THR A 238 -8.72 1.51 1.41
N THR A 239 -9.43 2.37 0.67
CA THR A 239 -10.73 2.90 1.08
C THR A 239 -11.84 1.95 0.65
N PRO A 240 -12.60 1.35 1.60
CA PRO A 240 -13.73 0.50 1.27
C PRO A 240 -14.79 1.23 0.45
N LYS A 241 -15.37 0.55 -0.53
CA LYS A 241 -16.50 1.08 -1.29
C LYS A 241 -17.76 1.12 -0.46
N PHE A 242 -17.97 0.07 0.34
CA PHE A 242 -19.03 0.00 1.33
C PHE A 242 -18.50 -0.54 2.65
N SER A 243 -19.02 -0.01 3.74
CA SER A 243 -18.80 -0.55 5.09
C SER A 243 -20.12 -0.54 5.85
N GLY A 244 -20.29 -1.48 6.75
CA GLY A 244 -21.52 -1.56 7.51
C GLY A 244 -21.55 -2.74 8.46
N GLY A 245 -22.75 -3.01 8.96
CA GLY A 245 -22.99 -4.12 9.84
C GLY A 245 -24.45 -4.50 9.91
N PHE A 246 -24.70 -5.68 10.43
CA PHE A 246 -26.04 -6.07 10.82
C PHE A 246 -26.00 -6.80 12.16
N GLY A 247 -27.04 -6.62 12.93
CA GLY A 247 -27.22 -7.27 14.21
C GLY A 247 -28.58 -7.93 14.32
N LEU A 248 -28.64 -8.99 15.09
CA LEU A 248 -29.87 -9.68 15.47
C LEU A 248 -29.88 -9.81 16.99
N ASN A 249 -30.98 -9.42 17.62
CA ASN A 249 -31.22 -9.63 19.03
C ASN A 249 -32.54 -10.41 19.20
N ALA A 250 -32.45 -11.53 19.86
CA ALA A 250 -33.60 -12.39 20.13
C ALA A 250 -33.71 -12.68 21.63
N THR A 251 -34.93 -12.59 22.16
CA THR A 251 -35.25 -12.98 23.53
C THR A 251 -36.31 -14.08 23.52
N TYR A 252 -36.08 -15.17 24.21
CA TYR A 252 -37.03 -16.27 24.33
C TYR A 252 -37.07 -16.81 25.76
N LYS A 253 -38.18 -16.62 26.45
CA LYS A 253 -38.44 -17.19 27.82
C LYS A 253 -37.26 -17.04 28.80
N GLY A 254 -36.62 -15.85 28.81
CA GLY A 254 -35.48 -15.57 29.69
C GLY A 254 -34.11 -15.93 29.13
N PHE A 255 -34.03 -16.42 27.89
CA PHE A 255 -32.79 -16.53 27.14
C PHE A 255 -32.64 -15.36 26.18
N ASP A 256 -31.46 -14.76 26.19
CA ASP A 256 -31.11 -13.64 25.29
C ASP A 256 -29.98 -14.07 24.35
N LEU A 257 -30.17 -13.81 23.07
CA LEU A 257 -29.17 -14.02 22.03
C LEU A 257 -28.93 -12.69 21.32
N SER A 258 -27.67 -12.27 21.27
CA SER A 258 -27.25 -11.11 20.51
C SER A 258 -26.13 -11.51 19.53
N MET A 259 -26.30 -11.20 18.26
CA MET A 259 -25.30 -11.42 17.21
C MET A 259 -25.06 -10.10 16.48
N PHE A 260 -23.80 -9.82 16.19
CA PHE A 260 -23.42 -8.65 15.42
C PHE A 260 -22.32 -8.99 14.42
N PHE A 261 -22.50 -8.52 13.18
CA PHE A 261 -21.58 -8.75 12.07
C PHE A 261 -21.18 -7.41 11.45
N ASN A 262 -19.86 -7.21 11.29
CA ASN A 262 -19.31 -6.08 10.54
C ASN A 262 -18.79 -6.56 9.20
N PHE A 263 -18.92 -5.74 8.19
CA PHE A 263 -18.35 -5.98 6.87
C PHE A 263 -17.72 -4.72 6.28
N MET A 264 -16.69 -4.95 5.49
CA MET A 264 -16.12 -3.97 4.56
C MET A 264 -16.02 -4.65 3.20
N TYR A 265 -16.36 -3.92 2.15
CA TYR A 265 -16.43 -4.48 0.81
C TYR A 265 -15.64 -3.64 -0.19
N ASP A 266 -14.94 -4.31 -1.10
CA ASP A 266 -14.20 -3.73 -2.21
C ASP A 266 -13.12 -2.72 -1.74
N PHE A 267 -12.09 -3.25 -1.07
CA PHE A 267 -10.90 -2.52 -0.67
C PHE A 267 -9.68 -3.45 -0.69
N ASP A 268 -8.51 -2.85 -0.82
CA ASP A 268 -7.24 -3.55 -0.87
C ASP A 268 -6.43 -3.30 0.40
N VAL A 269 -5.66 -4.30 0.79
CA VAL A 269 -4.75 -4.21 1.94
C VAL A 269 -3.32 -4.47 1.47
N PHE A 270 -2.43 -3.53 1.72
CA PHE A 270 -1.00 -3.76 1.53
C PHE A 270 -0.48 -4.72 2.60
N ASN A 271 -0.25 -5.97 2.21
CA ASN A 271 0.18 -7.03 3.11
C ASN A 271 1.73 -7.08 3.22
N ALA A 272 2.29 -6.19 4.03
CA ALA A 272 3.71 -6.13 4.30
C ALA A 272 4.28 -7.44 4.88
N ASN A 273 3.49 -8.16 5.70
CA ASN A 273 3.91 -9.43 6.26
C ASN A 273 4.10 -10.49 5.16
N LYS A 274 3.19 -10.52 4.17
CA LYS A 274 3.33 -11.42 3.03
C LYS A 274 4.62 -11.11 2.25
N VAL A 275 4.90 -9.83 2.00
CA VAL A 275 6.16 -9.40 1.35
C VAL A 275 7.36 -9.90 2.14
N MET A 276 7.41 -9.67 3.45
CA MET A 276 8.52 -10.12 4.31
C MET A 276 8.72 -11.63 4.33
N LEU A 277 7.63 -12.38 4.33
CA LEU A 277 7.67 -13.84 4.46
C LEU A 277 7.87 -14.56 3.13
N THR A 278 7.74 -13.86 2.00
CA THR A 278 7.86 -14.44 0.65
C THR A 278 9.06 -13.96 -0.15
N THR A 279 9.82 -12.98 0.38
CA THR A 279 11.02 -12.46 -0.28
C THR A 279 12.25 -12.67 0.61
N TRP A 280 13.37 -13.04 -0.01
CA TRP A 280 14.67 -13.11 0.64
C TRP A 280 15.27 -11.70 0.60
N ALA A 281 15.03 -10.91 1.63
CA ALA A 281 15.78 -9.68 1.81
C ALA A 281 17.10 -9.98 2.52
N ASP A 282 18.10 -9.08 2.41
CA ASP A 282 19.45 -9.21 2.96
C ASP A 282 19.53 -9.51 4.47
N ASN A 283 18.41 -9.56 5.16
CA ASN A 283 18.34 -9.96 6.56
C ASN A 283 18.01 -11.44 6.68
N HIS A 284 19.03 -12.24 6.90
CA HIS A 284 18.95 -13.68 7.17
C HIS A 284 18.16 -14.06 8.44
N GLU A 285 17.50 -13.11 9.08
CA GLU A 285 16.80 -13.28 10.35
C GLU A 285 15.31 -13.62 10.19
N ASN A 286 14.75 -13.53 8.98
CA ASN A 286 13.33 -13.77 8.75
C ASN A 286 13.08 -15.24 8.34
N ASN A 287 12.12 -15.86 9.01
CA ASN A 287 11.59 -17.14 8.58
C ASN A 287 10.69 -16.97 7.36
N PHE A 288 10.79 -17.89 6.41
CA PHE A 288 9.86 -17.93 5.28
C PHE A 288 8.48 -18.41 5.71
N GLY A 289 7.46 -17.84 5.09
CA GLY A 289 6.10 -18.36 5.20
C GLY A 289 5.97 -19.75 4.58
N MET A 290 4.96 -20.50 5.00
CA MET A 290 4.70 -21.86 4.51
C MET A 290 4.51 -21.92 2.99
N GLU A 291 4.02 -20.87 2.36
CA GLU A 291 3.89 -20.78 0.89
C GLU A 291 5.25 -20.92 0.18
N VAL A 292 6.29 -20.33 0.76
CA VAL A 292 7.67 -20.40 0.23
C VAL A 292 8.34 -21.73 0.56
N ALA A 293 8.00 -22.33 1.70
CA ALA A 293 8.51 -23.64 2.10
C ALA A 293 7.87 -24.80 1.31
N SER A 294 6.73 -24.53 0.62
CA SER A 294 6.02 -25.54 -0.17
C SER A 294 6.72 -25.84 -1.49
N ASP A 295 6.39 -27.00 -2.09
CA ASP A 295 6.87 -27.41 -3.42
C ASP A 295 6.32 -26.55 -4.57
N ARG A 296 5.57 -25.47 -4.25
CA ARG A 296 4.95 -24.58 -5.22
C ARG A 296 5.86 -23.46 -5.71
N ARG A 297 6.99 -23.21 -5.02
CA ARG A 297 7.95 -22.18 -5.45
C ARG A 297 8.82 -22.70 -6.58
N TRP A 298 9.30 -21.82 -7.42
CA TRP A 298 10.37 -22.11 -8.35
C TRP A 298 11.65 -22.45 -7.61
N ARG A 299 12.29 -23.57 -7.93
CA ARG A 299 13.50 -24.04 -7.28
C ARG A 299 14.65 -24.15 -8.29
N ASN A 300 15.82 -23.76 -7.83
CA ASN A 300 17.08 -23.84 -8.59
C ASN A 300 17.92 -25.06 -8.22
N PHE A 301 17.44 -25.85 -7.25
CA PHE A 301 18.06 -27.08 -6.77
C PHE A 301 17.02 -28.20 -6.74
N ASP A 302 17.44 -29.41 -7.07
CA ASP A 302 16.60 -30.60 -6.95
C ASP A 302 16.44 -31.06 -5.48
N ASP A 303 15.75 -32.18 -5.26
CA ASP A 303 15.49 -32.71 -3.93
C ASP A 303 16.74 -33.29 -3.26
N MET A 304 17.79 -33.54 -4.03
CA MET A 304 19.11 -34.03 -3.55
C MET A 304 20.11 -32.89 -3.29
N GLY A 305 19.69 -31.62 -3.58
CA GLY A 305 20.54 -30.45 -3.43
C GLY A 305 21.47 -30.17 -4.62
N ASN A 306 21.28 -30.84 -5.76
CA ASN A 306 22.05 -30.54 -6.97
C ASN A 306 21.51 -29.28 -7.64
N GLU A 307 22.40 -28.43 -8.12
CA GLU A 307 22.04 -27.22 -8.82
C GLU A 307 21.55 -27.52 -10.24
N ILE A 308 20.26 -27.19 -10.51
CA ILE A 308 19.61 -27.43 -11.81
C ILE A 308 19.41 -26.17 -12.64
N ARG A 309 19.69 -24.97 -12.08
CA ARG A 309 19.43 -23.65 -12.72
C ARG A 309 20.11 -23.45 -14.07
N TYR A 310 21.15 -24.24 -14.36
CA TYR A 310 21.93 -24.16 -15.60
C TYR A 310 21.66 -25.30 -16.58
N SER A 311 20.61 -26.08 -16.33
CA SER A 311 20.14 -27.17 -17.19
C SER A 311 18.71 -26.89 -17.62
N PRO A 312 18.47 -26.21 -18.75
CA PRO A 312 17.14 -25.71 -19.14
C PRO A 312 16.04 -26.77 -19.11
N GLU A 313 16.30 -27.95 -19.65
CA GLU A 313 15.33 -29.05 -19.75
C GLU A 313 14.97 -29.59 -18.36
N ILE A 314 15.97 -29.84 -17.50
CA ILE A 314 15.76 -30.33 -16.13
C ILE A 314 15.04 -29.26 -15.31
N LEU A 315 15.44 -27.99 -15.45
CA LEU A 315 14.87 -26.85 -14.74
C LEU A 315 13.38 -26.68 -15.09
N ALA A 316 13.02 -26.78 -16.37
CA ALA A 316 11.64 -26.69 -16.84
C ALA A 316 10.79 -27.84 -16.30
N GLU A 317 11.24 -29.08 -16.44
CA GLU A 317 10.50 -30.27 -15.98
C GLU A 317 10.31 -30.25 -14.46
N PHE A 318 11.35 -29.92 -13.73
CA PHE A 318 11.32 -29.88 -12.25
C PHE A 318 10.35 -28.81 -11.71
N ASN A 319 10.24 -27.68 -12.40
CA ASN A 319 9.41 -26.55 -11.98
C ASN A 319 8.07 -26.42 -12.73
N LYS A 320 7.66 -27.42 -13.49
CA LYS A 320 6.41 -27.37 -14.30
C LYS A 320 5.14 -27.09 -13.49
N ASN A 321 5.15 -27.42 -12.20
CA ASN A 321 4.03 -27.21 -11.28
C ASN A 321 4.25 -26.01 -10.35
N ALA A 322 5.30 -25.20 -10.56
CA ALA A 322 5.55 -24.03 -9.76
C ALA A 322 4.42 -22.99 -9.99
N THR A 323 3.94 -22.40 -8.91
CA THR A 323 2.92 -21.34 -8.92
C THR A 323 3.43 -20.04 -8.31
N MET A 324 4.68 -20.04 -7.85
CA MET A 324 5.32 -18.90 -7.20
C MET A 324 6.76 -18.75 -7.70
N TRP A 325 7.22 -17.52 -7.79
CA TRP A 325 8.61 -17.20 -8.14
C TRP A 325 9.62 -17.76 -7.14
N ASN A 326 10.89 -17.71 -7.49
CA ASN A 326 11.98 -18.00 -6.56
C ASN A 326 12.11 -16.82 -5.57
N PRO A 327 12.00 -17.03 -4.26
CA PRO A 327 12.07 -15.98 -3.26
C PRO A 327 13.39 -15.18 -3.27
N THR A 328 14.48 -15.78 -3.73
CA THR A 328 15.80 -15.13 -3.83
C THR A 328 15.93 -14.23 -5.07
N SER A 329 14.95 -14.24 -5.94
CA SER A 329 14.97 -13.49 -7.21
C SER A 329 14.70 -11.99 -7.05
N ILE A 330 14.17 -11.58 -5.92
CA ILE A 330 13.88 -10.19 -5.60
C ILE A 330 14.87 -9.77 -4.53
N GLY A 331 15.93 -9.09 -4.92
CA GLY A 331 16.98 -8.62 -3.99
C GLY A 331 16.47 -7.55 -3.04
N LYS A 332 15.45 -6.76 -3.44
CA LYS A 332 14.74 -5.81 -2.58
C LYS A 332 13.25 -5.93 -2.84
N PRO A 333 12.41 -5.95 -1.79
CA PRO A 333 10.97 -6.00 -1.96
C PRO A 333 10.47 -4.80 -2.78
N ILE A 334 9.60 -5.08 -3.72
CA ILE A 334 8.99 -4.10 -4.61
C ILE A 334 7.49 -4.09 -4.33
N CYS A 335 6.89 -2.90 -4.30
CA CYS A 335 5.44 -2.79 -4.22
C CYS A 335 4.83 -3.30 -5.53
N MET A 336 4.11 -4.40 -5.44
CA MET A 336 3.49 -5.07 -6.58
C MET A 336 2.13 -5.65 -6.21
N SER A 337 1.26 -5.83 -7.22
CA SER A 337 0.01 -6.60 -7.07
C SER A 337 0.33 -8.09 -6.90
N TYR A 338 -0.52 -8.78 -6.16
CA TYR A 338 -0.49 -10.24 -5.99
C TYR A 338 -1.70 -10.87 -6.65
#